data_d530b5eedda203acc7e446fe08c70886
#
_entry.id   d530b5eedda203acc7e446fe08c70886
#
_cell.length_a   1.000
_cell.length_b   1.000
_cell.length_c   1.000
_cell.angle_alpha   90.00
_cell.angle_beta   90.00
_cell.angle_gamma   90.00
#
_symmetry.space_group_name_H-M   'P 1'
#
loop_
_entity.id
_entity.type
_entity.pdbx_description
1 polymer ?
#
loop_
_entity_poly.entity_id
_entity_poly.type
_entity_poly.pdbx_seq_one_letter_code
_entity_poly.pdbx_strand_id
1 'polypeptide(L)'
;MLRVLLVDDEPFILRGMKELIDWKNEGFEIVGSAADGEEALLFLQNHDADLILSDIKMPIMDGLELLRKLRISEKYRDIYFIILSGYADFQYAQEAIKYACNDYILKPVEKEKLVQALRKVRGLKNIELEKERETLGCKELETKV
;
A
#
# COMPACT_ATOMS: atom_id res chain seq x y z
N MET A 1 -5.21 3.50 -13.41
CA MET A 1 -4.68 2.37 -12.61
C MET A 1 -4.07 2.86 -11.32
N LEU A 2 -4.25 2.11 -10.27
CA LEU A 2 -3.58 2.39 -8.98
C LEU A 2 -2.11 1.98 -9.05
N ARG A 3 -1.25 2.82 -8.51
CA ARG A 3 0.21 2.63 -8.56
C ARG A 3 0.68 1.92 -7.30
N VAL A 4 1.47 0.86 -7.48
CA VAL A 4 1.95 0.01 -6.38
C VAL A 4 3.46 0.04 -6.28
N LEU A 5 3.97 0.28 -5.07
CA LEU A 5 5.37 0.12 -4.72
C LEU A 5 5.55 -1.18 -3.93
N LEU A 6 6.44 -2.04 -4.37
CA LEU A 6 6.80 -3.27 -3.66
C LEU A 6 8.05 -3.02 -2.82
N VAL A 7 8.02 -3.42 -1.55
CA VAL A 7 9.16 -3.22 -0.63
C VAL A 7 9.53 -4.54 0.03
N ASP A 8 10.71 -5.04 -0.30
CA ASP A 8 11.26 -6.28 0.27
C ASP A 8 12.76 -6.31 -0.01
N ASP A 9 13.57 -6.75 0.96
CA ASP A 9 15.01 -6.81 0.80
C ASP A 9 15.49 -8.02 -0.02
N GLU A 10 14.61 -8.96 -0.36
CA GLU A 10 14.92 -10.12 -1.17
C GLU A 10 14.46 -9.92 -2.61
N PRO A 11 15.38 -9.74 -3.58
CA PRO A 11 15.00 -9.57 -5.00
C PRO A 11 14.17 -10.71 -5.56
N PHE A 12 14.41 -11.91 -5.05
CA PHE A 12 13.67 -13.11 -5.43
C PHE A 12 12.17 -12.98 -5.09
N ILE A 13 11.86 -12.46 -3.90
CA ILE A 13 10.48 -12.24 -3.46
C ILE A 13 9.81 -11.16 -4.34
N LEU A 14 10.52 -10.07 -4.62
CA LEU A 14 10.00 -9.00 -5.49
C LEU A 14 9.64 -9.53 -6.88
N ARG A 15 10.49 -10.38 -7.43
CA ARG A 15 10.24 -10.99 -8.74
C ARG A 15 9.04 -11.91 -8.71
N GLY A 16 8.94 -12.75 -7.68
CA GLY A 16 7.81 -13.66 -7.48
C GLY A 16 6.48 -12.92 -7.35
N MET A 17 6.47 -11.80 -6.65
CA MET A 17 5.27 -10.98 -6.49
C MET A 17 4.79 -10.40 -7.82
N LYS A 18 5.71 -9.95 -8.67
CA LYS A 18 5.37 -9.41 -9.99
C LYS A 18 4.71 -10.46 -10.89
N GLU A 19 5.08 -11.71 -10.74
CA GLU A 19 4.60 -12.83 -11.56
C GLU A 19 3.38 -13.55 -10.97
N LEU A 20 3.07 -13.32 -9.70
CA LEU A 20 2.05 -14.08 -8.98
C LEU A 20 0.64 -13.87 -9.54
N ILE A 21 0.31 -12.65 -9.96
CA ILE A 21 -1.01 -12.29 -10.47
C ILE A 21 -0.87 -11.38 -11.70
N ASP A 22 -1.98 -11.19 -12.40
CA ASP A 22 -2.08 -10.17 -13.44
C ASP A 22 -2.50 -8.85 -12.81
N TRP A 23 -1.52 -8.03 -12.44
CA TRP A 23 -1.74 -6.77 -11.73
C TRP A 23 -2.62 -5.81 -12.52
N LYS A 24 -2.40 -5.71 -13.83
CA LYS A 24 -3.20 -4.83 -14.69
C LYS A 24 -4.66 -5.22 -14.72
N ASN A 25 -4.93 -6.52 -14.76
CA ASN A 25 -6.30 -7.03 -14.73
C ASN A 25 -7.01 -6.67 -13.43
N GLU A 26 -6.26 -6.57 -12.32
CA GLU A 26 -6.82 -6.16 -11.03
C GLU A 26 -6.89 -4.64 -10.85
N GLY A 27 -6.44 -3.88 -11.84
CA GLY A 27 -6.49 -2.42 -11.81
C GLY A 27 -5.27 -1.75 -11.18
N PHE A 28 -4.14 -2.46 -11.13
CA PHE A 28 -2.91 -1.98 -10.50
C PHE A 28 -1.73 -2.01 -11.46
N GLU A 29 -0.80 -1.09 -11.24
CA GLU A 29 0.46 -1.00 -11.98
C GLU A 29 1.61 -0.95 -10.97
N ILE A 30 2.57 -1.86 -11.09
CA ILE A 30 3.77 -1.83 -10.25
C ILE A 30 4.69 -0.76 -10.80
N VAL A 31 4.90 0.31 -10.05
CA VAL A 31 5.70 1.47 -10.50
C VAL A 31 7.14 1.43 -10.01
N GLY A 32 7.46 0.55 -9.10
CA GLY A 32 8.83 0.40 -8.62
C GLY A 32 8.94 -0.60 -7.49
N SER A 33 10.16 -0.76 -7.01
CA SER A 33 10.47 -1.60 -5.86
C SER A 33 11.57 -0.94 -5.02
N ALA A 34 11.59 -1.29 -3.74
CA ALA A 34 12.57 -0.81 -2.79
C ALA A 34 13.04 -1.97 -1.90
N ALA A 35 14.28 -1.91 -1.42
CA ALA A 35 14.87 -2.98 -0.61
C ALA A 35 14.65 -2.77 0.90
N ASP A 36 14.26 -1.59 1.31
CA ASP A 36 13.98 -1.25 2.72
C ASP A 36 13.08 -0.01 2.78
N GLY A 37 12.72 0.38 4.01
CA GLY A 37 11.84 1.51 4.23
C GLY A 37 12.46 2.86 3.84
N GLU A 38 13.76 3.03 4.02
CA GLU A 38 14.44 4.26 3.65
C GLU A 38 14.44 4.46 2.13
N GLU A 39 14.73 3.40 1.38
CA GLU A 39 14.69 3.41 -0.08
C GLU A 39 13.27 3.68 -0.58
N ALA A 40 12.25 3.15 0.11
CA ALA A 40 10.85 3.42 -0.21
C ALA A 40 10.51 4.90 -0.04
N LEU A 41 10.96 5.53 1.04
CA LEU A 41 10.75 6.96 1.26
C LEU A 41 11.45 7.82 0.20
N LEU A 42 12.65 7.43 -0.21
CA LEU A 42 13.37 8.09 -1.30
C LEU A 42 12.60 8.00 -2.61
N PHE A 43 12.04 6.84 -2.90
CA PHE A 43 11.22 6.64 -4.10
C PHE A 43 10.03 7.62 -4.11
N LEU A 44 9.36 7.78 -2.97
CA LEU A 44 8.19 8.63 -2.85
C LEU A 44 8.49 10.12 -3.00
N GLN A 45 9.75 10.54 -2.86
CA GLN A 45 10.12 11.93 -3.08
C GLN A 45 10.00 12.34 -4.56
N ASN A 46 10.18 11.40 -5.49
CA ASN A 46 10.20 11.67 -6.92
C ASN A 46 9.11 10.94 -7.70
N HIS A 47 8.38 10.05 -7.06
CA HIS A 47 7.34 9.24 -7.70
C HIS A 47 6.15 9.09 -6.77
N ASP A 48 4.98 8.91 -7.34
CA ASP A 48 3.76 8.68 -6.57
C ASP A 48 3.42 7.19 -6.47
N ALA A 49 2.86 6.79 -5.34
CA ALA A 49 2.31 5.47 -5.14
C ALA A 49 0.98 5.58 -4.39
N ASP A 50 0.02 4.77 -4.79
CA ASP A 50 -1.29 4.69 -4.13
C ASP A 50 -1.31 3.61 -3.06
N LEU A 51 -0.51 2.57 -3.26
CA LEU A 51 -0.43 1.40 -2.38
C LEU A 51 1.03 0.98 -2.22
N ILE A 52 1.39 0.61 -1.00
CA ILE A 52 2.68 -0.02 -0.70
C ILE A 52 2.41 -1.42 -0.17
N LEU A 53 3.06 -2.43 -0.77
CA LEU A 53 3.15 -3.77 -0.23
C LEU A 53 4.54 -3.96 0.33
N SER A 54 4.65 -4.17 1.64
CA SER A 54 5.94 -4.20 2.31
C SER A 54 6.10 -5.42 3.21
N ASP A 55 7.29 -6.01 3.18
CA ASP A 55 7.73 -6.94 4.21
C ASP A 55 7.91 -6.17 5.54
N ILE A 56 7.92 -6.88 6.65
CA ILE A 56 8.19 -6.27 7.97
C ILE A 56 9.70 -6.18 8.21
N LYS A 57 10.39 -7.31 8.18
CA LYS A 57 11.80 -7.37 8.55
C LYS A 57 12.71 -7.07 7.37
N MET A 58 13.28 -5.89 7.39
CA MET A 58 14.23 -5.42 6.40
C MET A 58 15.35 -4.66 7.11
N PRO A 59 16.57 -4.60 6.53
CA PRO A 59 17.63 -3.81 7.11
C PRO A 59 17.32 -2.31 7.02
N ILE A 60 18.06 -1.51 7.79
CA ILE A 60 18.01 -0.05 7.79
C ILE A 60 16.70 0.49 8.37
N MET A 61 15.58 0.27 7.70
CA MET A 61 14.24 0.65 8.16
C MET A 61 13.26 -0.46 7.82
N ASP A 62 12.61 -1.03 8.83
CA ASP A 62 11.65 -2.11 8.64
C ASP A 62 10.27 -1.59 8.17
N GLY A 63 9.38 -2.53 7.84
CA GLY A 63 8.08 -2.20 7.30
C GLY A 63 7.16 -1.48 8.30
N LEU A 64 7.25 -1.78 9.59
CA LEU A 64 6.45 -1.11 10.62
C LEU A 64 6.90 0.33 10.81
N GLU A 65 8.20 0.57 10.82
CA GLU A 65 8.74 1.93 10.92
C GLU A 65 8.37 2.75 9.69
N LEU A 66 8.42 2.14 8.50
CA LEU A 66 7.97 2.78 7.28
C LEU A 66 6.49 3.17 7.38
N LEU A 67 5.63 2.25 7.79
CA LEU A 67 4.21 2.52 7.98
C LEU A 67 3.97 3.67 8.95
N ARG A 68 4.63 3.64 10.11
CA ARG A 68 4.51 4.70 11.11
C ARG A 68 4.90 6.06 10.54
N LYS A 69 6.03 6.14 9.83
CA LYS A 69 6.50 7.39 9.23
C LYS A 69 5.52 7.92 8.18
N LEU A 70 4.94 7.05 7.39
CA LEU A 70 3.94 7.46 6.41
C LEU A 70 2.70 8.03 7.09
N ARG A 71 2.21 7.41 8.16
CA ARG A 71 0.99 7.83 8.84
C ARG A 71 1.12 9.17 9.57
N ILE A 72 2.31 9.56 9.99
CA ILE A 72 2.54 10.86 10.62
C ILE A 72 2.88 11.95 9.60
N SER A 73 3.08 11.60 8.34
CA SER A 73 3.38 12.55 7.27
C SER A 73 2.09 13.08 6.65
N GLU A 74 1.93 14.39 6.57
CA GLU A 74 0.76 15.00 5.93
C GLU A 74 0.67 14.63 4.45
N LYS A 75 1.82 14.47 3.79
CA LYS A 75 1.89 14.16 2.36
C LYS A 75 1.56 12.70 2.06
N TYR A 76 1.94 11.76 2.91
CA TYR A 76 1.89 10.32 2.63
C TYR A 76 0.92 9.54 3.49
N ARG A 77 0.23 10.16 4.44
CA ARG A 77 -0.61 9.45 5.42
C ARG A 77 -1.78 8.69 4.82
N ASP A 78 -2.19 9.03 3.62
CA ASP A 78 -3.34 8.39 2.96
C ASP A 78 -2.94 7.26 2.00
N ILE A 79 -1.65 6.97 1.87
CA ILE A 79 -1.19 5.84 1.05
C ILE A 79 -1.69 4.54 1.69
N TYR A 80 -2.30 3.67 0.88
CA TYR A 80 -2.72 2.35 1.34
C TYR A 80 -1.49 1.49 1.60
N PHE A 81 -1.57 0.66 2.64
CA PHE A 81 -0.42 -0.14 3.07
C PHE A 81 -0.86 -1.57 3.40
N ILE A 82 -0.23 -2.54 2.75
CA ILE A 82 -0.43 -3.96 3.02
C ILE A 82 0.90 -4.54 3.48
N ILE A 83 0.88 -5.26 4.60
CA ILE A 83 2.06 -5.93 5.15
C ILE A 83 2.08 -7.38 4.71
N LEU A 84 3.23 -7.83 4.22
CA LEU A 84 3.52 -9.21 3.89
C LEU A 84 4.57 -9.71 4.87
N SER A 85 4.26 -10.75 5.65
CA SER A 85 5.18 -11.22 6.68
C SER A 85 5.28 -12.73 6.74
N GLY A 86 6.49 -13.24 6.94
CA GLY A 86 6.72 -14.65 7.25
C GLY A 86 6.46 -14.99 8.72
N TYR A 87 6.10 -14.02 9.52
CA TYR A 87 5.94 -14.17 10.97
C TYR A 87 4.51 -13.95 11.40
N ALA A 88 3.93 -14.96 12.02
CA ALA A 88 2.63 -14.84 12.69
C ALA A 88 2.86 -14.24 14.09
N ASP A 89 3.49 -13.07 14.17
CA ASP A 89 3.79 -12.40 15.42
C ASP A 89 2.66 -11.46 15.77
N PHE A 90 2.01 -11.73 16.89
CA PHE A 90 0.88 -10.95 17.37
C PHE A 90 1.25 -9.49 17.64
N GLN A 91 2.46 -9.22 18.12
CA GLN A 91 2.91 -7.86 18.40
C GLN A 91 3.04 -7.03 17.13
N TYR A 92 3.60 -7.60 16.07
CA TYR A 92 3.69 -6.93 14.77
C TYR A 92 2.31 -6.64 14.20
N ALA A 93 1.40 -7.61 14.29
CA ALA A 93 0.03 -7.42 13.82
C ALA A 93 -0.69 -6.30 14.59
N GLN A 94 -0.52 -6.24 15.92
CA GLN A 94 -1.12 -5.19 16.74
C GLN A 94 -0.59 -3.80 16.36
N GLU A 95 0.72 -3.65 16.19
CA GLU A 95 1.31 -2.38 15.78
C GLU A 95 0.84 -1.96 14.38
N ALA A 96 0.77 -2.93 13.47
CA ALA A 96 0.28 -2.66 12.11
C ALA A 96 -1.16 -2.13 12.13
N ILE A 97 -2.01 -2.71 12.94
CA ILE A 97 -3.40 -2.25 13.12
C ILE A 97 -3.43 -0.85 13.73
N LYS A 98 -2.59 -0.60 14.73
CA LYS A 98 -2.49 0.72 15.38
C LYS A 98 -2.18 1.83 14.37
N TYR A 99 -1.34 1.58 13.39
CA TYR A 99 -0.98 2.54 12.36
C TYR A 99 -1.81 2.37 11.08
N ALA A 100 -2.96 1.73 11.17
CA ALA A 100 -3.94 1.62 10.09
C ALA A 100 -3.40 1.00 8.80
N CYS A 101 -2.74 -0.17 8.90
CA CYS A 101 -2.47 -0.95 7.71
C CYS A 101 -3.79 -1.48 7.15
N ASN A 102 -3.87 -1.59 5.84
CA ASN A 102 -5.10 -2.01 5.17
C ASN A 102 -5.28 -3.52 5.16
N ASP A 103 -4.17 -4.26 5.20
CA ASP A 103 -4.22 -5.72 5.33
C ASP A 103 -2.88 -6.25 5.83
N TYR A 104 -2.90 -7.49 6.33
CA TYR A 104 -1.73 -8.19 6.84
C TYR A 104 -1.77 -9.62 6.30
N ILE A 105 -0.88 -9.94 5.37
CA ILE A 105 -0.85 -11.23 4.68
C ILE A 105 0.36 -12.03 5.09
N LEU A 106 0.16 -13.28 5.50
CA LEU A 106 1.24 -14.19 5.88
C LEU A 106 1.88 -14.80 4.64
N LYS A 107 3.21 -14.89 4.65
CA LYS A 107 3.97 -15.62 3.62
C LYS A 107 3.90 -17.14 3.90
N PRO A 108 3.90 -18.00 2.87
CA PRO A 108 3.92 -17.66 1.45
C PRO A 108 2.61 -17.04 0.99
N VAL A 109 2.72 -16.01 0.13
CA VAL A 109 1.56 -15.26 -0.32
C VAL A 109 0.72 -16.11 -1.27
N GLU A 110 -0.51 -16.37 -0.89
CA GLU A 110 -1.47 -17.06 -1.73
C GLU A 110 -2.13 -16.06 -2.69
N LYS A 111 -2.26 -16.48 -3.95
CA LYS A 111 -2.83 -15.64 -5.00
C LYS A 111 -4.20 -15.07 -4.63
N GLU A 112 -5.09 -15.88 -4.10
CA GLU A 112 -6.45 -15.49 -3.73
C GLU A 112 -6.46 -14.44 -2.63
N LYS A 113 -5.59 -14.58 -1.64
CA LYS A 113 -5.48 -13.62 -0.53
C LYS A 113 -4.97 -12.27 -1.01
N LEU A 114 -3.99 -12.28 -1.89
CA LEU A 114 -3.46 -11.04 -2.48
C LEU A 114 -4.53 -10.35 -3.30
N VAL A 115 -5.22 -11.08 -4.17
CA VAL A 115 -6.29 -10.52 -5.00
C VAL A 115 -7.41 -9.92 -4.16
N GLN A 116 -7.83 -10.61 -3.08
CA GLN A 116 -8.84 -10.09 -2.17
C GLN A 116 -8.41 -8.78 -1.51
N ALA A 117 -7.16 -8.71 -1.04
CA ALA A 117 -6.62 -7.50 -0.42
C ALA A 117 -6.57 -6.34 -1.40
N LEU A 118 -6.15 -6.59 -2.65
CA LEU A 118 -6.10 -5.58 -3.70
C LEU A 118 -7.48 -5.08 -4.07
N ARG A 119 -8.47 -5.95 -4.15
CA ARG A 119 -9.86 -5.56 -4.44
C ARG A 119 -10.45 -4.71 -3.33
N LYS A 120 -10.09 -5.01 -2.09
CA LYS A 120 -10.49 -4.20 -0.94
C LYS A 120 -9.92 -2.78 -1.05
N VAL A 121 -8.64 -2.64 -1.34
CA VAL A 121 -7.99 -1.33 -1.52
C VAL A 121 -8.61 -0.57 -2.69
N ARG A 122 -8.83 -1.24 -3.81
CA ARG A 122 -9.47 -0.62 -4.99
C ARG A 122 -10.88 -0.11 -4.65
N GLY A 123 -11.64 -0.89 -3.89
CA GLY A 123 -12.96 -0.48 -3.42
C GLY A 123 -12.93 0.77 -2.54
N LEU A 124 -11.98 0.84 -1.60
CA LEU A 124 -11.77 2.00 -0.75
C LEU A 124 -11.40 3.24 -1.57
N LYS A 125 -10.53 3.08 -2.56
CA LYS A 125 -10.12 4.17 -3.44
C LYS A 125 -11.29 4.69 -4.27
N ASN A 126 -12.14 3.82 -4.78
CA ASN A 126 -13.32 4.22 -5.54
C ASN A 126 -14.31 5.00 -4.67
N ILE A 127 -14.54 4.59 -3.44
CA ILE A 127 -15.39 5.31 -2.49
C ILE A 127 -14.83 6.72 -2.22
N GLU A 128 -13.53 6.82 -2.01
CA GLU A 128 -12.83 8.09 -1.81
C GLU A 128 -13.03 9.03 -2.99
N LEU A 129 -12.85 8.53 -4.22
CA LEU A 129 -13.04 9.31 -5.44
C LEU A 129 -14.50 9.76 -5.63
N GLU A 130 -15.48 8.92 -5.30
CA GLU A 130 -16.88 9.28 -5.34
C GLU A 130 -17.23 10.39 -4.36
N LYS A 131 -16.70 10.34 -3.14
CA LYS A 131 -16.88 11.39 -2.13
C LYS A 131 -16.31 12.72 -2.60
N GLU A 132 -15.14 12.71 -3.23
CA GLU A 132 -14.53 13.91 -3.80
C GLU A 132 -15.42 14.52 -4.89
N ARG A 133 -15.98 13.68 -5.78
CA ARG A 133 -16.89 14.14 -6.83
C ARG A 133 -18.17 14.74 -6.25
N GLU A 134 -18.76 14.13 -5.25
CA GLU A 134 -19.96 14.64 -4.59
C GLU A 134 -19.68 16.00 -3.94
N THR A 135 -18.54 16.14 -3.27
CA THR A 135 -18.13 17.40 -2.65
C THR A 135 -17.96 18.51 -3.69
N LEU A 136 -17.30 18.21 -4.81
CA LEU A 136 -17.12 19.14 -5.90
C LEU A 136 -18.47 19.51 -6.55
N GLY A 137 -19.35 18.53 -6.75
CA GLY A 137 -20.69 18.74 -7.27
C GLY A 137 -21.52 19.67 -6.38
N CYS A 138 -21.49 19.47 -5.06
CA CYS A 138 -22.15 20.34 -4.10
C CYS A 138 -21.63 21.75 -4.12
N LYS A 139 -20.32 21.94 -4.22
CA LYS A 139 -19.70 23.27 -4.32
C LYS A 139 -20.11 23.99 -5.60
N GLU A 140 -20.17 23.29 -6.70
CA GLU A 140 -20.62 23.87 -7.98
C GLU A 140 -22.07 24.32 -7.91
N LEU A 141 -22.94 23.54 -7.27
CA LEU A 141 -24.34 23.90 -7.07
C LEU A 141 -24.49 25.14 -6.19
N GLU A 142 -23.71 25.25 -5.13
CA GLU A 142 -23.70 26.41 -4.24
C GLU A 142 -23.25 27.68 -4.96
N THR A 143 -22.29 27.59 -5.87
CA THR A 143 -21.81 28.75 -6.63
C THR A 143 -22.75 29.23 -7.72
N LYS A 144 -23.73 28.42 -8.12
CA LYS A 144 -24.75 28.76 -9.12
C LYS A 144 -25.95 29.47 -8.54
N VAL A 145 -26.05 29.49 -7.25
CA VAL A 145 -27.12 30.16 -6.51
C VAL A 145 -26.68 31.57 -6.11
#